data_bb051f529d8bbe5bae826a25551b0351
#
_entry.id   bb051f529d8bbe5bae826a25551b0351
#
_cell.length_a   1.000
_cell.length_b   1.000
_cell.length_c   1.000
_cell.angle_alpha   90.00
_cell.angle_beta   90.00
_cell.angle_gamma   90.00
#
_symmetry.space_group_name_H-M   'P 1'
#
loop_
_entity.id
_entity.type
_entity.pdbx_description
1 polymer ?
#
loop_
_entity_poly.entity_id
_entity_poly.type
_entity_poly.pdbx_seq_one_letter_code
_entity_poly.pdbx_strand_id
1 'polypeptide(L)'
;MDRHHEIANGVTLVAPPKEFDNNPMLEISKINANWVALNPFGFTATDEPAVHFNNDRQWWGEKINGIIRCVEMAHNSQLKVLLKPHIWARGIWCGDIKYESEEEWRSWEEDYLEYITTYARVADSTSVDMFCIGTELKQFVIYRPQFWQEVIDSVKSIYSGPLTYASNWDEYEMVDFWDRLDYIGVNAYFPLHDDKVASMSDLTEAWKPIRKKLETFHKKWNKDILFTEYGYLSTEYNAHNTWEKEKMIKELEVSQEAQQIAIDALYQSFHSASWWYGGFLWKWYPDNYRIRNKEKDYTPQGKLAEQVLIKWFNK
;
A
#
# COMPACT_ATOMS: atom_id res chain seq x y z
N MET A 1 20.26 11.85 -15.00
CA MET A 1 20.23 12.58 -13.72
C MET A 1 20.46 11.54 -12.64
N ASP A 2 21.42 11.81 -11.77
CA ASP A 2 21.66 10.89 -10.67
C ASP A 2 20.47 10.92 -9.70
N ARG A 3 20.10 9.74 -9.20
CA ARG A 3 19.04 9.61 -8.20
C ARG A 3 19.53 10.21 -6.88
N HIS A 4 18.69 10.99 -6.23
CA HIS A 4 19.02 11.67 -4.97
C HIS A 4 18.66 10.85 -3.72
N HIS A 5 18.02 9.67 -3.90
CA HIS A 5 17.57 8.81 -2.80
C HIS A 5 17.78 7.32 -3.12
N GLU A 6 17.85 6.50 -2.11
CA GLU A 6 17.76 5.04 -2.20
C GLU A 6 16.31 4.63 -2.56
N ILE A 7 16.15 3.64 -3.43
CA ILE A 7 14.82 3.12 -3.79
C ILE A 7 14.19 2.44 -2.57
N ALA A 8 12.92 2.73 -2.33
CA ALA A 8 12.11 1.97 -1.36
C ALA A 8 11.76 0.60 -1.96
N ASN A 9 12.55 -0.39 -1.64
CA ASN A 9 12.34 -1.80 -1.96
C ASN A 9 11.52 -2.42 -0.83
N GLY A 10 10.21 -2.28 -0.88
CA GLY A 10 9.31 -2.60 0.22
C GLY A 10 8.37 -3.78 -0.04
N VAL A 11 7.91 -4.37 1.04
CA VAL A 11 6.79 -5.31 1.05
C VAL A 11 5.77 -4.91 2.12
N THR A 12 4.50 -5.20 1.90
CA THR A 12 3.44 -5.01 2.90
C THR A 12 3.29 -6.27 3.72
N LEU A 13 3.59 -6.19 5.03
CA LEU A 13 3.41 -7.31 5.94
C LEU A 13 1.94 -7.50 6.28
N VAL A 14 1.43 -8.70 6.07
CA VAL A 14 0.09 -9.07 6.54
C VAL A 14 0.09 -9.09 8.07
N ALA A 15 -0.82 -8.35 8.67
CA ALA A 15 -0.95 -8.30 10.12
C ALA A 15 -1.23 -9.70 10.70
N PRO A 16 -0.50 -10.15 11.73
CA PRO A 16 -0.75 -11.43 12.35
C PRO A 16 -1.95 -11.36 13.31
N PRO A 17 -2.73 -12.44 13.43
CA PRO A 17 -3.84 -12.50 14.37
C PRO A 17 -3.38 -12.55 15.85
N LYS A 18 -2.14 -13.03 16.08
CA LYS A 18 -1.50 -13.15 17.40
C LYS A 18 -0.07 -12.63 17.33
N GLU A 19 0.53 -12.37 18.50
CA GLU A 19 1.93 -12.00 18.60
C GLU A 19 2.83 -13.06 17.96
N PHE A 20 3.94 -12.62 17.40
CA PHE A 20 4.92 -13.48 16.73
C PHE A 20 5.75 -14.26 17.75
N ASP A 21 5.95 -15.54 17.45
CA ASP A 21 6.97 -16.35 18.15
C ASP A 21 8.40 -16.03 17.69
N ASN A 22 8.55 -15.61 16.40
CA ASN A 22 9.81 -15.25 15.76
C ASN A 22 9.69 -13.89 15.07
N ASN A 23 10.82 -13.24 14.79
CA ASN A 23 10.83 -11.98 14.07
C ASN A 23 10.63 -12.19 12.54
N PRO A 24 9.45 -11.86 11.96
CA PRO A 24 9.18 -12.06 10.55
C PRO A 24 9.97 -11.12 9.64
N MET A 25 10.52 -10.03 10.19
CA MET A 25 11.29 -9.04 9.43
C MET A 25 12.62 -9.61 8.91
N LEU A 26 13.15 -10.64 9.55
CA LEU A 26 14.36 -11.33 9.10
C LEU A 26 14.17 -12.01 7.74
N GLU A 27 12.97 -12.56 7.46
CA GLU A 27 12.67 -13.16 6.14
C GLU A 27 12.52 -12.08 5.07
N ILE A 28 11.96 -10.93 5.43
CA ILE A 28 11.87 -9.75 4.55
C ILE A 28 13.27 -9.23 4.20
N SER A 29 14.18 -9.16 5.18
CA SER A 29 15.57 -8.74 4.93
C SER A 29 16.33 -9.71 4.00
N LYS A 30 16.02 -11.00 4.00
CA LYS A 30 16.68 -12.00 3.13
C LYS A 30 16.44 -11.76 1.64
N ILE A 31 15.35 -11.11 1.26
CA ILE A 31 15.11 -10.72 -0.13
C ILE A 31 15.71 -9.35 -0.49
N ASN A 32 16.55 -8.78 0.40
CA ASN A 32 17.15 -7.46 0.28
C ASN A 32 16.13 -6.31 0.26
N ALA A 33 14.96 -6.50 0.84
CA ALA A 33 14.06 -5.39 1.13
C ALA A 33 14.72 -4.44 2.15
N ASN A 34 14.50 -3.15 1.99
CA ASN A 34 14.95 -2.11 2.91
C ASN A 34 13.78 -1.37 3.58
N TRP A 35 12.54 -1.71 3.19
CA TRP A 35 11.31 -1.16 3.75
C TRP A 35 10.26 -2.24 4.03
N VAL A 36 9.41 -1.99 5.01
CA VAL A 36 8.17 -2.74 5.25
C VAL A 36 7.01 -1.78 5.47
N ALA A 37 5.86 -2.06 4.86
CA ALA A 37 4.61 -1.37 5.17
C ALA A 37 3.82 -2.15 6.21
N LEU A 38 3.30 -1.44 7.22
CA LEU A 38 2.45 -1.95 8.28
C LEU A 38 1.07 -1.29 8.18
N ASN A 39 0.02 -2.10 8.12
CA ASN A 39 -1.34 -1.61 7.87
C ASN A 39 -2.23 -1.89 9.08
N PRO A 40 -2.35 -0.95 10.05
CA PRO A 40 -3.44 -1.02 11.02
C PRO A 40 -4.77 -0.73 10.31
N PHE A 41 -5.81 -1.51 10.62
CA PHE A 41 -7.13 -1.29 10.05
C PHE A 41 -8.07 -0.55 10.99
N GLY A 42 -8.81 0.43 10.45
CA GLY A 42 -10.07 0.92 10.99
C GLY A 42 -11.23 0.23 10.29
N PHE A 43 -12.31 -0.04 10.99
CA PHE A 43 -13.49 -0.73 10.46
C PHE A 43 -14.69 0.20 10.44
N THR A 44 -15.42 0.19 9.33
CA THR A 44 -16.65 0.98 9.14
C THR A 44 -17.72 0.17 8.41
N ALA A 45 -18.96 0.65 8.45
CA ALA A 45 -20.03 0.13 7.64
C ALA A 45 -20.84 1.29 7.05
N THR A 46 -21.51 1.07 5.93
CA THR A 46 -22.30 2.12 5.25
C THR A 46 -23.53 2.57 6.03
N ASP A 47 -24.03 1.71 6.89
CA ASP A 47 -25.17 1.95 7.78
C ASP A 47 -24.77 2.50 9.17
N GLU A 48 -23.47 2.70 9.41
CA GLU A 48 -22.92 3.21 10.66
C GLU A 48 -21.76 4.18 10.34
N PRO A 49 -21.99 5.51 10.40
CA PRO A 49 -20.97 6.51 10.11
C PRO A 49 -19.98 6.64 11.28
N ALA A 50 -19.19 5.59 11.49
CA ALA A 50 -18.20 5.48 12.57
C ALA A 50 -16.95 4.74 12.11
N VAL A 51 -15.82 4.96 12.80
CA VAL A 51 -14.58 4.22 12.57
C VAL A 51 -14.17 3.50 13.86
N HIS A 52 -14.25 2.19 13.84
CA HIS A 52 -13.88 1.35 14.96
C HIS A 52 -12.45 0.82 14.79
N PHE A 53 -11.60 0.98 15.78
CA PHE A 53 -10.23 0.50 15.76
C PHE A 53 -9.73 0.10 17.15
N ASN A 54 -8.61 -0.60 17.21
CA ASN A 54 -7.92 -1.01 18.44
C ASN A 54 -8.82 -1.76 19.45
N ASN A 55 -9.79 -2.54 18.96
CA ASN A 55 -10.74 -3.29 19.78
C ASN A 55 -10.33 -4.78 19.95
N ASP A 56 -11.01 -5.50 20.83
CA ASP A 56 -10.68 -6.89 21.18
C ASP A 56 -10.91 -7.91 20.06
N ARG A 57 -11.70 -7.57 19.04
CA ARG A 57 -11.99 -8.44 17.89
C ARG A 57 -10.95 -8.32 16.79
N GLN A 58 -10.10 -7.26 16.83
CA GLN A 58 -9.04 -7.05 15.86
C GLN A 58 -7.87 -8.02 16.06
N TRP A 59 -7.20 -8.32 14.97
CA TRP A 59 -5.96 -9.05 15.00
C TRP A 59 -4.89 -8.27 15.77
N TRP A 60 -4.03 -9.00 16.45
CA TRP A 60 -3.00 -8.38 17.30
C TRP A 60 -2.12 -7.40 16.51
N GLY A 61 -1.69 -7.78 15.29
CA GLY A 61 -0.82 -6.95 14.45
C GLY A 61 -1.46 -5.69 13.88
N GLU A 62 -2.78 -5.51 14.03
CA GLU A 62 -3.48 -4.28 13.63
C GLU A 62 -3.69 -3.32 14.83
N LYS A 63 -3.52 -3.82 16.05
CA LYS A 63 -3.68 -3.02 17.27
C LYS A 63 -2.45 -2.18 17.55
N ILE A 64 -2.61 -1.12 18.33
CA ILE A 64 -1.55 -0.20 18.71
C ILE A 64 -0.31 -0.96 19.24
N ASN A 65 -0.47 -1.86 20.20
CA ASN A 65 0.64 -2.62 20.77
C ASN A 65 1.34 -3.54 19.74
N GLY A 66 0.56 -4.15 18.84
CA GLY A 66 1.09 -4.98 17.77
C GLY A 66 1.88 -4.16 16.76
N ILE A 67 1.37 -3.00 16.36
CA ILE A 67 2.07 -2.07 15.46
C ILE A 67 3.38 -1.59 16.10
N ILE A 68 3.37 -1.14 17.36
CA ILE A 68 4.58 -0.73 18.08
C ILE A 68 5.62 -1.85 18.02
N ARG A 69 5.22 -3.07 18.33
CA ARG A 69 6.12 -4.24 18.31
C ARG A 69 6.64 -4.55 16.91
N CYS A 70 5.80 -4.44 15.88
CA CYS A 70 6.23 -4.64 14.49
C CYS A 70 7.23 -3.58 14.03
N VAL A 71 7.04 -2.30 14.42
CA VAL A 71 8.00 -1.23 14.13
C VAL A 71 9.36 -1.51 14.79
N GLU A 72 9.37 -1.88 16.08
CA GLU A 72 10.60 -2.24 16.78
C GLU A 72 11.33 -3.40 16.09
N MET A 73 10.60 -4.45 15.70
CA MET A 73 11.18 -5.59 14.99
C MET A 73 11.75 -5.19 13.62
N ALA A 74 11.07 -4.31 12.89
CA ALA A 74 11.54 -3.80 11.60
C ALA A 74 12.84 -3.00 11.76
N HIS A 75 12.88 -2.03 12.66
CA HIS A 75 14.08 -1.24 12.92
C HIS A 75 15.25 -2.10 13.42
N ASN A 76 15.00 -3.07 14.29
CA ASN A 76 16.02 -4.03 14.75
C ASN A 76 16.55 -4.91 13.60
N SER A 77 15.79 -5.05 12.53
CA SER A 77 16.18 -5.78 11.31
C SER A 77 16.68 -4.83 10.19
N GLN A 78 16.95 -3.56 10.51
CA GLN A 78 17.43 -2.53 9.60
C GLN A 78 16.45 -2.21 8.45
N LEU A 79 15.17 -2.47 8.65
CA LEU A 79 14.10 -2.06 7.72
C LEU A 79 13.52 -0.73 8.13
N LYS A 80 13.31 0.15 7.17
CA LYS A 80 12.49 1.36 7.32
C LYS A 80 11.01 1.00 7.28
N VAL A 81 10.18 1.80 7.92
CA VAL A 81 8.76 1.52 8.08
C VAL A 81 7.90 2.59 7.40
N LEU A 82 6.99 2.16 6.53
CA LEU A 82 5.80 2.91 6.14
C LEU A 82 4.63 2.46 7.02
N LEU A 83 4.16 3.31 7.93
CA LEU A 83 2.92 3.05 8.65
C LEU A 83 1.75 3.58 7.82
N LYS A 84 0.90 2.66 7.35
CA LYS A 84 -0.18 2.93 6.38
C LYS A 84 -1.55 2.51 6.93
N PRO A 85 -2.19 3.34 7.78
CA PRO A 85 -3.56 3.11 8.23
C PRO A 85 -4.54 2.95 7.07
N HIS A 86 -5.42 1.95 7.16
CA HIS A 86 -6.35 1.60 6.11
C HIS A 86 -7.77 1.37 6.66
N ILE A 87 -8.79 1.78 5.94
CA ILE A 87 -10.19 1.52 6.30
C ILE A 87 -10.69 0.27 5.61
N TRP A 88 -11.20 -0.68 6.38
CA TRP A 88 -11.96 -1.79 5.87
C TRP A 88 -13.46 -1.50 6.00
N ALA A 89 -14.16 -1.40 4.87
CA ALA A 89 -15.59 -1.15 4.82
C ALA A 89 -16.37 -2.45 4.57
N ARG A 90 -17.37 -2.73 5.40
CA ARG A 90 -18.16 -3.95 5.28
C ARG A 90 -19.00 -3.95 4.00
N GLY A 91 -18.65 -4.88 3.08
CA GLY A 91 -19.44 -5.16 1.88
C GLY A 91 -19.22 -4.21 0.70
N ILE A 92 -18.40 -3.17 0.85
CA ILE A 92 -18.03 -2.24 -0.22
C ILE A 92 -16.53 -1.97 -0.23
N TRP A 93 -16.03 -1.37 -1.30
CA TRP A 93 -14.71 -0.80 -1.32
C TRP A 93 -14.68 0.52 -0.52
N CYS A 94 -13.60 0.79 0.23
CA CYS A 94 -13.51 1.99 1.06
C CYS A 94 -13.61 3.30 0.26
N GLY A 95 -13.21 3.28 -1.01
CA GLY A 95 -13.37 4.42 -1.91
C GLY A 95 -14.82 4.78 -2.26
N ASP A 96 -15.77 3.89 -2.01
CA ASP A 96 -17.19 4.10 -2.27
C ASP A 96 -17.96 4.57 -1.03
N ILE A 97 -17.30 4.72 0.12
CA ILE A 97 -17.94 5.21 1.35
C ILE A 97 -18.46 6.63 1.12
N LYS A 98 -19.75 6.79 1.23
CA LYS A 98 -20.45 8.06 1.07
C LYS A 98 -21.66 8.13 1.99
N TYR A 99 -21.90 9.30 2.56
CA TYR A 99 -23.02 9.57 3.44
C TYR A 99 -23.99 10.57 2.83
N GLU A 100 -25.26 10.53 3.25
CA GLU A 100 -26.33 11.37 2.68
C GLU A 100 -26.46 12.71 3.43
N SER A 101 -26.14 12.74 4.72
CA SER A 101 -26.26 13.95 5.55
C SER A 101 -24.90 14.48 6.01
N GLU A 102 -24.86 15.77 6.26
CA GLU A 102 -23.66 16.43 6.84
C GLU A 102 -23.32 15.91 8.23
N GLU A 103 -24.34 15.50 9.01
CA GLU A 103 -24.17 14.92 10.34
C GLU A 103 -23.43 13.59 10.28
N GLU A 104 -23.80 12.71 9.33
CA GLU A 104 -23.13 11.43 9.12
C GLU A 104 -21.69 11.61 8.62
N TRP A 105 -21.45 12.54 7.69
CA TRP A 105 -20.10 12.86 7.24
C TRP A 105 -19.22 13.30 8.42
N ARG A 106 -19.69 14.21 9.26
CA ARG A 106 -18.93 14.72 10.42
C ARG A 106 -18.69 13.65 11.46
N SER A 107 -19.69 12.82 11.77
CA SER A 107 -19.52 11.72 12.72
C SER A 107 -18.39 10.79 12.32
N TRP A 108 -18.34 10.42 11.04
CA TRP A 108 -17.26 9.58 10.53
C TRP A 108 -15.91 10.31 10.50
N GLU A 109 -15.89 11.58 10.12
CA GLU A 109 -14.69 12.42 10.08
C GLU A 109 -14.06 12.58 11.47
N GLU A 110 -14.85 12.79 12.50
CA GLU A 110 -14.40 12.90 13.90
C GLU A 110 -13.74 11.59 14.35
N ASP A 111 -14.37 10.45 14.11
CA ASP A 111 -13.81 9.13 14.44
C ASP A 111 -12.55 8.83 13.62
N TYR A 112 -12.54 9.18 12.32
CA TYR A 112 -11.35 9.02 11.49
C TYR A 112 -10.20 9.89 11.98
N LEU A 113 -10.47 11.10 12.39
CA LEU A 113 -9.45 12.00 12.94
C LEU A 113 -8.85 11.43 14.23
N GLU A 114 -9.66 10.83 15.10
CA GLU A 114 -9.16 10.12 16.28
C GLU A 114 -8.28 8.93 15.89
N TYR A 115 -8.74 8.11 14.93
CA TYR A 115 -8.02 6.96 14.42
C TYR A 115 -6.66 7.35 13.84
N ILE A 116 -6.63 8.31 12.90
CA ILE A 116 -5.40 8.67 12.19
C ILE A 116 -4.38 9.37 13.10
N THR A 117 -4.85 10.25 14.00
CA THR A 117 -3.98 10.93 14.96
C THR A 117 -3.45 9.98 16.04
N THR A 118 -4.20 8.95 16.41
CA THR A 118 -3.71 7.88 17.30
C THR A 118 -2.53 7.15 16.66
N TYR A 119 -2.61 6.77 15.38
CA TYR A 119 -1.49 6.14 14.69
C TYR A 119 -0.37 7.13 14.32
N ALA A 120 -0.65 8.42 14.18
CA ALA A 120 0.39 9.45 14.06
C ALA A 120 1.22 9.56 15.37
N ARG A 121 0.60 9.45 16.55
CA ARG A 121 1.31 9.38 17.85
C ARG A 121 2.16 8.09 17.94
N VAL A 122 1.65 6.97 17.46
CA VAL A 122 2.45 5.73 17.37
C VAL A 122 3.64 5.96 16.46
N ALA A 123 3.44 6.55 15.27
CA ALA A 123 4.50 6.83 14.33
C ALA A 123 5.60 7.73 14.93
N ASP A 124 5.21 8.79 15.61
CA ASP A 124 6.15 9.70 16.29
C ASP A 124 6.93 9.00 17.40
N SER A 125 6.23 8.33 18.32
CA SER A 125 6.84 7.67 19.47
C SER A 125 7.75 6.48 19.13
N THR A 126 7.57 5.87 17.96
CA THR A 126 8.37 4.73 17.48
C THR A 126 9.32 5.12 16.35
N SER A 127 9.39 6.41 15.99
CA SER A 127 10.25 6.93 14.93
C SER A 127 10.03 6.25 13.57
N VAL A 128 8.76 6.04 13.20
CA VAL A 128 8.39 5.53 11.87
C VAL A 128 8.99 6.41 10.78
N ASP A 129 9.47 5.82 9.70
CA ASP A 129 10.22 6.54 8.65
C ASP A 129 9.30 7.26 7.65
N MET A 130 8.06 6.82 7.48
CA MET A 130 7.03 7.48 6.65
C MET A 130 5.64 7.14 7.15
N PHE A 131 4.73 8.12 7.14
CA PHE A 131 3.35 7.93 7.54
C PHE A 131 2.37 8.24 6.40
N CYS A 132 1.40 7.34 6.20
CA CYS A 132 0.33 7.51 5.22
C CYS A 132 -0.93 8.03 5.92
N ILE A 133 -1.43 9.19 5.47
CA ILE A 133 -2.58 9.85 6.10
C ILE A 133 -3.94 9.29 5.69
N GLY A 134 -3.98 8.36 4.75
CA GLY A 134 -5.21 7.72 4.27
C GLY A 134 -4.96 6.84 3.04
N THR A 135 -5.86 5.89 2.81
CA THR A 135 -5.77 4.93 1.71
C THR A 135 -7.11 4.84 0.98
N GLU A 136 -7.11 5.18 -0.32
CA GLU A 136 -8.23 4.95 -1.26
C GLU A 136 -9.59 5.53 -0.82
N LEU A 137 -9.63 6.63 -0.10
CA LEU A 137 -10.86 7.28 0.37
C LEU A 137 -11.41 8.27 -0.66
N LYS A 138 -11.70 7.77 -1.87
CA LYS A 138 -12.05 8.55 -3.07
C LYS A 138 -13.20 9.54 -2.85
N GLN A 139 -14.30 9.11 -2.21
CA GLN A 139 -15.45 10.00 -2.00
C GLN A 139 -15.10 11.14 -1.04
N PHE A 140 -14.25 10.89 -0.03
CA PHE A 140 -13.75 11.94 0.87
C PHE A 140 -12.80 12.91 0.14
N VAL A 141 -11.96 12.42 -0.76
CA VAL A 141 -11.12 13.29 -1.61
C VAL A 141 -11.99 14.24 -2.44
N ILE A 142 -13.07 13.74 -3.03
CA ILE A 142 -13.95 14.51 -3.93
C ILE A 142 -14.85 15.49 -3.16
N TYR A 143 -15.46 15.03 -2.06
CA TYR A 143 -16.55 15.77 -1.42
C TYR A 143 -16.15 16.48 -0.13
N ARG A 144 -14.99 16.13 0.45
CA ARG A 144 -14.55 16.62 1.76
C ARG A 144 -13.13 17.23 1.77
N PRO A 145 -12.79 18.17 0.86
CA PRO A 145 -11.42 18.71 0.75
C PRO A 145 -10.97 19.42 2.04
N GLN A 146 -11.87 20.10 2.78
CA GLN A 146 -11.54 20.76 4.04
C GLN A 146 -11.16 19.76 5.13
N PHE A 147 -11.79 18.61 5.17
CA PHE A 147 -11.45 17.53 6.09
C PHE A 147 -9.99 17.07 5.90
N TRP A 148 -9.53 16.93 4.66
CA TRP A 148 -8.13 16.57 4.40
C TRP A 148 -7.14 17.63 4.87
N GLN A 149 -7.51 18.92 4.83
CA GLN A 149 -6.67 19.97 5.40
C GLN A 149 -6.55 19.80 6.92
N GLU A 150 -7.65 19.49 7.61
CA GLU A 150 -7.67 19.23 9.05
C GLU A 150 -6.86 17.98 9.42
N VAL A 151 -7.01 16.88 8.66
CA VAL A 151 -6.22 15.65 8.84
C VAL A 151 -4.72 15.95 8.73
N ILE A 152 -4.29 16.67 7.68
CA ILE A 152 -2.89 16.99 7.45
C ILE A 152 -2.34 17.88 8.56
N ASP A 153 -3.07 18.91 8.98
CA ASP A 153 -2.65 19.80 10.06
C ASP A 153 -2.52 19.05 11.38
N SER A 154 -3.51 18.22 11.70
CA SER A 154 -3.52 17.41 12.93
C SER A 154 -2.35 16.43 12.96
N VAL A 155 -2.11 15.71 11.85
CA VAL A 155 -1.00 14.75 11.75
C VAL A 155 0.35 15.49 11.86
N LYS A 156 0.55 16.61 11.13
CA LYS A 156 1.79 17.40 11.19
C LYS A 156 2.06 18.02 12.55
N SER A 157 1.04 18.27 13.35
CA SER A 157 1.21 18.75 14.73
C SER A 157 1.77 17.67 15.67
N ILE A 158 1.69 16.39 15.29
CA ILE A 158 2.08 15.22 16.09
C ILE A 158 3.36 14.58 15.54
N TYR A 159 3.39 14.32 14.23
CA TYR A 159 4.46 13.58 13.55
C TYR A 159 5.19 14.49 12.56
N SER A 160 6.51 14.57 12.71
CA SER A 160 7.39 15.46 11.93
C SER A 160 8.06 14.79 10.72
N GLY A 161 7.91 13.49 10.57
CA GLY A 161 8.47 12.73 9.45
C GLY A 161 7.69 12.89 8.15
N PRO A 162 8.16 12.24 7.06
CA PRO A 162 7.55 12.33 5.74
C PRO A 162 6.12 11.78 5.70
N LEU A 163 5.26 12.47 4.94
CA LEU A 163 3.86 12.11 4.75
C LEU A 163 3.54 11.73 3.31
N THR A 164 2.63 10.79 3.14
CA THR A 164 1.99 10.45 1.86
C THR A 164 0.49 10.17 2.06
N TYR A 165 -0.24 10.08 0.96
CA TYR A 165 -1.59 9.53 0.85
C TYR A 165 -1.54 8.39 -0.18
N ALA A 166 -2.18 7.27 0.07
CA ALA A 166 -2.21 6.13 -0.85
C ALA A 166 -3.48 6.18 -1.72
N SER A 167 -3.40 6.87 -2.85
CA SER A 167 -4.52 6.96 -3.80
C SER A 167 -4.61 5.72 -4.69
N ASN A 168 -5.80 5.35 -5.12
CA ASN A 168 -5.95 4.32 -6.14
C ASN A 168 -5.36 4.79 -7.49
N TRP A 169 -5.02 3.84 -8.39
CA TRP A 169 -4.41 4.11 -9.70
C TRP A 169 -5.24 5.04 -10.61
N ASP A 170 -6.56 5.10 -10.43
CA ASP A 170 -7.49 5.96 -11.18
C ASP A 170 -7.89 7.24 -10.43
N GLU A 171 -7.33 7.48 -9.24
CA GLU A 171 -7.77 8.50 -8.29
C GLU A 171 -6.73 9.61 -8.06
N TYR A 172 -5.42 9.31 -8.20
CA TYR A 172 -4.33 10.22 -7.80
C TYR A 172 -4.40 11.61 -8.45
N GLU A 173 -5.03 11.76 -9.61
CA GLU A 173 -5.22 13.04 -10.28
C GLU A 173 -6.32 13.91 -9.63
N MET A 174 -7.21 13.30 -8.83
CA MET A 174 -8.31 14.00 -8.13
C MET A 174 -7.86 14.59 -6.78
N VAL A 175 -6.74 14.11 -6.25
CA VAL A 175 -6.17 14.59 -4.98
C VAL A 175 -5.56 15.98 -5.21
N ASP A 176 -6.01 16.97 -4.46
CA ASP A 176 -5.62 18.38 -4.60
C ASP A 176 -4.64 18.88 -3.53
N PHE A 177 -4.28 18.04 -2.57
CA PHE A 177 -3.39 18.36 -1.44
C PHE A 177 -1.98 17.75 -1.53
N TRP A 178 -1.52 17.33 -2.72
CA TRP A 178 -0.16 16.78 -2.89
C TRP A 178 0.95 17.76 -2.53
N ASP A 179 0.73 19.07 -2.67
CA ASP A 179 1.68 20.12 -2.27
C ASP A 179 2.00 20.07 -0.77
N ARG A 180 1.06 19.58 0.04
CA ARG A 180 1.19 19.47 1.48
C ARG A 180 1.84 18.16 1.96
N LEU A 181 2.04 17.19 1.07
CA LEU A 181 2.66 15.91 1.34
C LEU A 181 4.09 15.85 0.76
N ASP A 182 4.88 14.86 1.16
CA ASP A 182 6.25 14.69 0.71
C ASP A 182 6.35 13.81 -0.53
N TYR A 183 5.46 12.84 -0.67
CA TYR A 183 5.40 11.90 -1.80
C TYR A 183 3.99 11.79 -2.35
N ILE A 184 3.90 11.55 -3.67
CA ILE A 184 2.66 11.16 -4.34
C ILE A 184 2.54 9.64 -4.23
N GLY A 185 1.63 9.15 -3.37
CA GLY A 185 1.40 7.73 -3.17
C GLY A 185 0.34 7.19 -4.13
N VAL A 186 0.65 6.08 -4.78
CA VAL A 186 -0.26 5.42 -5.73
C VAL A 186 -0.31 3.92 -5.46
N ASN A 187 -1.50 3.38 -5.24
CA ASN A 187 -1.75 1.94 -5.29
C ASN A 187 -1.79 1.53 -6.77
N ALA A 188 -0.67 0.97 -7.27
CA ALA A 188 -0.36 0.89 -8.69
C ALA A 188 -0.92 -0.39 -9.34
N TYR A 189 -2.22 -0.64 -9.18
CA TYR A 189 -2.93 -1.76 -9.81
C TYR A 189 -3.43 -1.40 -11.22
N PHE A 190 -2.64 -0.69 -12.00
CA PHE A 190 -3.01 -0.28 -13.36
C PHE A 190 -3.37 -1.47 -14.24
N PRO A 191 -4.52 -1.42 -14.95
CA PRO A 191 -4.85 -2.41 -15.97
C PRO A 191 -3.85 -2.32 -17.12
N LEU A 192 -3.13 -3.42 -17.40
CA LEU A 192 -2.06 -3.43 -18.40
C LEU A 192 -2.46 -4.22 -19.66
N HIS A 193 -2.79 -5.50 -19.52
CA HIS A 193 -3.01 -6.41 -20.63
C HIS A 193 -3.95 -7.55 -20.28
N ASP A 194 -4.84 -7.90 -21.22
CA ASP A 194 -5.90 -8.92 -21.02
C ASP A 194 -5.49 -10.34 -21.41
N ASP A 195 -4.28 -10.56 -21.87
CA ASP A 195 -3.82 -11.89 -22.27
C ASP A 195 -3.70 -12.83 -21.08
N LYS A 196 -3.88 -14.12 -21.38
CA LYS A 196 -3.77 -15.22 -20.42
C LYS A 196 -2.45 -15.20 -19.65
N VAL A 197 -1.34 -15.06 -20.38
CA VAL A 197 -0.01 -14.76 -19.87
C VAL A 197 0.60 -13.71 -20.80
N ALA A 198 0.58 -12.46 -20.41
CA ALA A 198 1.14 -11.37 -21.19
C ALA A 198 2.67 -11.48 -21.24
N SER A 199 3.26 -11.20 -22.41
CA SER A 199 4.71 -11.22 -22.55
C SER A 199 5.36 -10.01 -21.86
N MET A 200 6.67 -10.09 -21.60
CA MET A 200 7.48 -8.97 -21.09
C MET A 200 7.36 -7.73 -22.00
N SER A 201 7.36 -7.96 -23.33
CA SER A 201 7.22 -6.87 -24.31
C SER A 201 5.86 -6.18 -24.18
N ASP A 202 4.78 -6.95 -24.10
CA ASP A 202 3.42 -6.39 -24.03
C ASP A 202 3.25 -5.56 -22.76
N LEU A 203 3.73 -6.06 -21.61
CA LEU A 203 3.63 -5.34 -20.35
C LEU A 203 4.50 -4.08 -20.32
N THR A 204 5.73 -4.14 -20.84
CA THR A 204 6.59 -2.95 -20.91
C THR A 204 6.05 -1.90 -21.87
N GLU A 205 5.43 -2.30 -22.99
CA GLU A 205 4.73 -1.35 -23.88
C GLU A 205 3.50 -0.75 -23.19
N ALA A 206 2.70 -1.55 -22.47
CA ALA A 206 1.53 -1.05 -21.72
C ALA A 206 1.93 -0.05 -20.62
N TRP A 207 3.09 -0.24 -19.98
CA TRP A 207 3.61 0.68 -18.98
C TRP A 207 4.05 2.03 -19.53
N LYS A 208 4.47 2.13 -20.81
CA LYS A 208 5.00 3.39 -21.38
C LYS A 208 4.07 4.59 -21.26
N PRO A 209 2.78 4.53 -21.66
CA PRO A 209 1.87 5.66 -21.51
C PRO A 209 1.59 6.00 -20.05
N ILE A 210 1.48 4.99 -19.16
CA ILE A 210 1.28 5.18 -17.73
C ILE A 210 2.50 5.87 -17.12
N ARG A 211 3.71 5.40 -17.41
CA ARG A 211 4.96 6.01 -16.96
C ARG A 211 5.07 7.47 -17.39
N LYS A 212 4.73 7.77 -18.65
CA LYS A 212 4.73 9.15 -19.16
C LYS A 212 3.73 10.05 -18.41
N LYS A 213 2.54 9.53 -18.11
CA LYS A 213 1.50 10.23 -17.34
C LYS A 213 1.98 10.52 -15.91
N LEU A 214 2.54 9.53 -15.24
CA LEU A 214 3.10 9.66 -13.89
C LEU A 214 4.29 10.64 -13.87
N GLU A 215 5.20 10.58 -14.84
CA GLU A 215 6.30 11.54 -14.96
C GLU A 215 5.80 12.97 -15.15
N THR A 216 4.75 13.17 -15.93
CA THR A 216 4.12 14.49 -16.10
C THR A 216 3.52 14.97 -14.78
N PHE A 217 2.89 14.08 -14.04
CA PHE A 217 2.28 14.37 -12.75
C PHE A 217 3.32 14.69 -11.68
N HIS A 218 4.43 13.92 -11.61
CA HIS A 218 5.61 14.23 -10.81
C HIS A 218 6.11 15.68 -11.07
N LYS A 219 6.29 16.05 -12.35
CA LYS A 219 6.75 17.40 -12.74
C LYS A 219 5.76 18.49 -12.33
N LYS A 220 4.46 18.24 -12.42
CA LYS A 220 3.41 19.19 -12.02
C LYS A 220 3.51 19.54 -10.53
N TRP A 221 3.72 18.54 -9.68
CA TRP A 221 3.72 18.72 -8.22
C TRP A 221 5.12 18.85 -7.63
N ASN A 222 6.16 18.56 -8.41
CA ASN A 222 7.56 18.49 -7.96
C ASN A 222 7.73 17.56 -6.75
N LYS A 223 7.09 16.40 -6.80
CA LYS A 223 7.10 15.35 -5.76
C LYS A 223 7.38 14.00 -6.39
N ASP A 224 8.23 13.20 -5.76
CA ASP A 224 8.49 11.83 -6.22
C ASP A 224 7.27 10.93 -6.03
N ILE A 225 7.16 9.92 -6.90
CA ILE A 225 6.05 8.99 -6.88
C ILE A 225 6.47 7.71 -6.15
N LEU A 226 5.68 7.35 -5.15
CA LEU A 226 5.79 6.12 -4.38
C LEU A 226 4.63 5.18 -4.76
N PHE A 227 4.93 3.95 -5.16
CA PHE A 227 3.90 2.92 -5.28
C PHE A 227 3.60 2.35 -3.90
N THR A 228 2.62 2.96 -3.23
CA THR A 228 2.19 2.56 -1.88
C THR A 228 1.66 1.13 -1.80
N GLU A 229 1.20 0.61 -2.95
CA GLU A 229 0.96 -0.80 -3.21
C GLU A 229 1.22 -1.12 -4.69
N TYR A 230 1.72 -2.32 -4.95
CA TYR A 230 1.66 -2.97 -6.25
C TYR A 230 1.63 -4.48 -6.04
N GLY A 231 1.02 -5.22 -6.96
CA GLY A 231 0.97 -6.67 -6.84
C GLY A 231 0.17 -7.32 -7.96
N TYR A 232 0.49 -8.59 -8.19
CA TYR A 232 -0.15 -9.42 -9.19
C TYR A 232 -0.42 -10.80 -8.60
N LEU A 233 -1.60 -11.36 -8.86
CA LEU A 233 -1.89 -12.75 -8.50
C LEU A 233 -0.96 -13.70 -9.27
N SER A 234 -0.59 -14.84 -8.67
CA SER A 234 0.13 -15.88 -9.42
C SER A 234 -0.86 -16.78 -10.20
N THR A 235 -1.65 -16.14 -11.04
CA THR A 235 -2.66 -16.75 -11.89
C THR A 235 -2.55 -16.23 -13.32
N GLU A 236 -3.20 -16.93 -14.24
CA GLU A 236 -3.49 -16.39 -15.55
C GLU A 236 -4.31 -15.10 -15.48
N TYR A 237 -4.23 -14.24 -16.52
CA TYR A 237 -4.95 -12.96 -16.62
C TYR A 237 -4.66 -11.97 -15.49
N ASN A 238 -3.51 -12.04 -14.86
CA ASN A 238 -3.20 -11.25 -13.66
C ASN A 238 -2.82 -9.78 -13.93
N ALA A 239 -2.58 -9.42 -15.18
CA ALA A 239 -2.10 -8.09 -15.55
C ALA A 239 -3.22 -7.07 -15.86
N HIS A 240 -4.48 -7.44 -15.63
CA HIS A 240 -5.64 -6.57 -15.85
C HIS A 240 -6.69 -6.77 -14.78
N ASN A 241 -7.15 -5.68 -14.17
CA ASN A 241 -8.20 -5.68 -13.15
C ASN A 241 -7.98 -6.73 -12.04
N THR A 242 -6.80 -6.73 -11.45
CA THR A 242 -6.34 -7.72 -10.47
C THR A 242 -7.34 -7.91 -9.31
N TRP A 243 -7.98 -6.83 -8.86
CA TRP A 243 -9.02 -6.86 -7.81
C TRP A 243 -10.30 -7.62 -8.21
N GLU A 244 -10.66 -7.65 -9.51
CA GLU A 244 -11.76 -8.47 -10.03
C GLU A 244 -11.36 -9.94 -10.09
N LYS A 245 -10.12 -10.20 -10.52
CA LYS A 245 -9.55 -11.55 -10.59
C LYS A 245 -9.46 -12.20 -9.21
N GLU A 246 -9.17 -11.42 -8.16
CA GLU A 246 -9.16 -11.92 -6.79
C GLU A 246 -10.53 -12.50 -6.36
N LYS A 247 -11.64 -11.88 -6.77
CA LYS A 247 -13.00 -12.38 -6.52
C LYS A 247 -13.26 -13.73 -7.21
N MET A 248 -12.59 -13.99 -8.32
CA MET A 248 -12.71 -15.20 -9.14
C MET A 248 -11.53 -16.17 -8.96
N ILE A 249 -10.70 -16.01 -7.93
CA ILE A 249 -9.42 -16.71 -7.75
C ILE A 249 -9.54 -18.25 -7.80
N LYS A 250 -10.68 -18.80 -7.43
CA LYS A 250 -10.92 -20.25 -7.48
C LYS A 250 -11.03 -20.78 -8.92
N GLU A 251 -11.49 -19.96 -9.83
CA GLU A 251 -11.75 -20.29 -11.24
C GLU A 251 -10.53 -20.12 -12.13
N LEU A 252 -9.53 -19.33 -11.69
CA LEU A 252 -8.31 -19.05 -12.44
C LEU A 252 -7.30 -20.18 -12.30
N GLU A 253 -6.53 -20.45 -13.34
CA GLU A 253 -5.40 -21.36 -13.28
C GLU A 253 -4.17 -20.70 -12.68
N VAL A 254 -3.33 -21.53 -12.02
CA VAL A 254 -2.06 -21.05 -11.45
C VAL A 254 -1.09 -20.70 -12.57
N SER A 255 -0.47 -19.53 -12.48
CA SER A 255 0.64 -19.12 -13.32
C SER A 255 1.66 -18.29 -12.54
N GLN A 256 2.69 -18.95 -12.03
CA GLN A 256 3.82 -18.25 -11.40
C GLN A 256 4.62 -17.43 -12.42
N GLU A 257 4.66 -17.88 -13.69
CA GLU A 257 5.30 -17.16 -14.79
C GLU A 257 4.63 -15.81 -15.04
N ALA A 258 3.29 -15.75 -15.06
CA ALA A 258 2.56 -14.50 -15.24
C ALA A 258 2.87 -13.50 -14.12
N GLN A 259 2.91 -13.94 -12.84
CA GLN A 259 3.29 -13.10 -11.72
C GLN A 259 4.75 -12.60 -11.83
N GLN A 260 5.67 -13.49 -12.19
CA GLN A 260 7.07 -13.18 -12.39
C GLN A 260 7.27 -12.11 -13.46
N ILE A 261 6.67 -12.29 -14.62
CA ILE A 261 6.78 -11.37 -15.77
C ILE A 261 6.20 -10.01 -15.41
N ALA A 262 5.03 -9.98 -14.75
CA ALA A 262 4.38 -8.73 -14.39
C ALA A 262 5.20 -7.88 -13.38
N ILE A 263 5.79 -8.50 -12.37
CA ILE A 263 6.68 -7.81 -11.42
C ILE A 263 7.98 -7.36 -12.11
N ASP A 264 8.62 -8.20 -12.93
CA ASP A 264 9.84 -7.82 -13.65
C ASP A 264 9.59 -6.66 -14.64
N ALA A 265 8.45 -6.65 -15.34
CA ALA A 265 8.06 -5.59 -16.26
C ALA A 265 7.84 -4.24 -15.55
N LEU A 266 7.26 -4.24 -14.33
CA LEU A 266 7.12 -3.04 -13.51
C LEU A 266 8.50 -2.46 -13.20
N TYR A 267 9.41 -3.26 -12.66
CA TYR A 267 10.76 -2.80 -12.32
C TYR A 267 11.57 -2.37 -13.56
N GLN A 268 11.49 -3.08 -14.68
CA GLN A 268 12.11 -2.65 -15.93
C GLN A 268 11.60 -1.29 -16.39
N SER A 269 10.33 -1.00 -16.16
CA SER A 269 9.71 0.27 -16.55
C SER A 269 10.06 1.45 -15.65
N PHE A 270 10.25 1.23 -14.34
CA PHE A 270 10.35 2.33 -13.37
C PHE A 270 11.71 2.45 -12.68
N HIS A 271 12.47 1.35 -12.51
CA HIS A 271 13.70 1.34 -11.72
C HIS A 271 14.72 2.42 -12.15
N SER A 272 14.78 2.77 -13.43
CA SER A 272 15.69 3.80 -13.93
C SER A 272 15.16 5.24 -13.80
N ALA A 273 13.90 5.43 -13.41
CA ALA A 273 13.29 6.74 -13.28
C ALA A 273 13.74 7.39 -11.96
N SER A 274 14.38 8.57 -12.02
CA SER A 274 14.88 9.27 -10.84
C SER A 274 13.77 9.81 -9.93
N TRP A 275 12.58 9.96 -10.45
CA TRP A 275 11.38 10.42 -9.77
C TRP A 275 10.51 9.30 -9.17
N TRP A 276 10.87 8.03 -9.41
CA TRP A 276 10.19 6.90 -8.78
C TRP A 276 10.92 6.54 -7.49
N TYR A 277 10.25 6.79 -6.36
CA TYR A 277 10.83 6.54 -5.04
C TYR A 277 10.93 5.05 -4.70
N GLY A 278 10.18 4.19 -5.42
CA GLY A 278 10.09 2.75 -5.17
C GLY A 278 8.67 2.32 -4.88
N GLY A 279 8.49 1.22 -4.15
CA GLY A 279 7.16 0.77 -3.81
C GLY A 279 7.11 -0.44 -2.90
N PHE A 280 5.87 -0.77 -2.50
CA PHE A 280 5.56 -1.83 -1.55
C PHE A 280 4.76 -2.93 -2.24
N LEU A 281 5.35 -4.12 -2.31
CA LEU A 281 4.65 -5.28 -2.87
C LEU A 281 3.49 -5.69 -1.94
N TRP A 282 2.34 -5.84 -2.48
CA TRP A 282 1.19 -6.48 -1.87
C TRP A 282 1.19 -7.96 -2.23
N LYS A 283 1.50 -8.92 -1.32
CA LYS A 283 1.78 -8.80 0.11
C LYS A 283 2.75 -9.88 0.60
N TRP A 284 3.25 -9.75 1.80
CA TRP A 284 4.15 -10.71 2.46
C TRP A 284 3.51 -11.26 3.73
N TYR A 285 3.49 -12.58 3.88
CA TYR A 285 2.95 -13.23 5.07
C TYR A 285 4.05 -13.55 6.08
N PRO A 286 3.78 -13.40 7.38
CA PRO A 286 4.67 -13.90 8.41
C PRO A 286 4.77 -15.45 8.36
N ASP A 287 5.89 -15.99 8.84
CA ASP A 287 6.08 -17.42 8.95
C ASP A 287 4.95 -18.10 9.75
N ASN A 288 4.64 -19.34 9.38
CA ASN A 288 3.55 -20.13 9.98
C ASN A 288 2.13 -19.59 9.76
N TYR A 289 1.97 -18.54 8.96
CA TYR A 289 0.65 -18.08 8.56
C TYR A 289 0.01 -19.05 7.55
N ARG A 290 -1.19 -19.55 7.85
CA ARG A 290 -1.93 -20.41 6.90
C ARG A 290 -2.54 -19.58 5.78
N ILE A 291 -1.86 -19.52 4.65
CA ILE A 291 -2.32 -18.80 3.46
C ILE A 291 -3.33 -19.67 2.71
N ARG A 292 -4.56 -19.14 2.53
CA ARG A 292 -5.56 -19.79 1.68
C ARG A 292 -5.20 -19.55 0.20
N ASN A 293 -5.17 -20.62 -0.62
CA ASN A 293 -4.82 -20.55 -2.06
C ASN A 293 -3.43 -19.91 -2.30
N LYS A 294 -2.41 -20.27 -1.49
CA LYS A 294 -1.07 -19.66 -1.56
C LYS A 294 -0.51 -19.64 -2.99
N GLU A 295 -0.73 -20.70 -3.75
CA GLU A 295 -0.25 -20.86 -5.13
C GLU A 295 -0.84 -19.83 -6.11
N LYS A 296 -1.99 -19.23 -5.79
CA LYS A 296 -2.69 -18.23 -6.60
C LYS A 296 -2.61 -16.80 -6.03
N ASP A 297 -2.16 -16.66 -4.77
CA ASP A 297 -2.15 -15.40 -4.03
C ASP A 297 -1.09 -14.42 -4.57
N TYR A 298 -1.20 -13.16 -4.18
CA TYR A 298 -0.24 -12.09 -4.50
C TYR A 298 1.15 -12.33 -3.94
N THR A 299 1.26 -13.07 -2.82
CA THR A 299 2.57 -13.30 -2.21
C THR A 299 3.55 -13.97 -3.18
N PRO A 300 4.79 -13.47 -3.29
CA PRO A 300 5.84 -14.10 -4.08
C PRO A 300 6.55 -15.24 -3.35
N GLN A 301 6.30 -15.42 -2.03
CA GLN A 301 7.04 -16.32 -1.14
C GLN A 301 7.05 -17.77 -1.64
N GLY A 302 8.25 -18.27 -1.97
CA GLY A 302 8.45 -19.61 -2.51
C GLY A 302 8.05 -19.77 -3.98
N LYS A 303 7.88 -18.67 -4.73
CA LYS A 303 7.49 -18.65 -6.16
C LYS A 303 8.59 -18.03 -7.03
N LEU A 304 8.44 -18.12 -8.35
CA LEU A 304 9.38 -17.53 -9.32
C LEU A 304 9.54 -16.01 -9.12
N ALA A 305 8.48 -15.33 -8.71
CA ALA A 305 8.46 -13.89 -8.48
C ALA A 305 9.36 -13.43 -7.31
N GLU A 306 9.63 -14.30 -6.33
CA GLU A 306 10.55 -13.98 -5.24
C GLU A 306 11.98 -13.73 -5.75
N GLN A 307 12.45 -14.52 -6.72
CA GLN A 307 13.76 -14.35 -7.33
C GLN A 307 13.86 -13.04 -8.12
N VAL A 308 12.76 -12.59 -8.70
CA VAL A 308 12.70 -11.28 -9.38
C VAL A 308 12.87 -10.15 -8.38
N LEU A 309 12.20 -10.21 -7.22
CA LEU A 309 12.38 -9.21 -6.17
C LEU A 309 13.81 -9.18 -5.67
N ILE A 310 14.42 -10.34 -5.34
CA ILE A 310 15.82 -10.43 -4.91
C ILE A 310 16.75 -9.79 -5.94
N LYS A 311 16.54 -10.05 -7.24
CA LYS A 311 17.31 -9.46 -8.34
C LYS A 311 17.22 -7.92 -8.36
N TRP A 312 16.01 -7.37 -8.20
CA TRP A 312 15.79 -5.92 -8.29
C TRP A 312 16.16 -5.19 -7.01
N PHE A 313 15.92 -5.78 -5.85
CA PHE A 313 16.26 -5.22 -4.54
C PHE A 313 17.78 -5.17 -4.28
N ASN A 314 18.56 -5.92 -5.07
CA ASN A 314 20.03 -5.91 -5.04
C ASN A 314 20.67 -4.82 -5.93
N LYS A 315 19.89 -4.06 -6.67
CA LYS A 315 20.39 -3.01 -7.59
C LYS A 315 20.42 -1.64 -6.95
#